data_03f8a1cf257fc492470b595e8f32d1f4
#
_entry.id   03f8a1cf257fc492470b595e8f32d1f4
#
_cell.length_a   1.000
_cell.length_b   1.000
_cell.length_c   1.000
_cell.angle_alpha   90.00
_cell.angle_beta   90.00
_cell.angle_gamma   90.00
#
_symmetry.space_group_name_H-M   'P 1'
#
loop_
_entity.id
_entity.type
_entity.pdbx_description
1 polymer ?
#
loop_
_entity_poly.entity_id
_entity_poly.type
_entity_poly.pdbx_seq_one_letter_code
_entity_poly.pdbx_strand_id
1 'polypeptide(L)'
;MVEKLPKNYPVAIAKAILGVGFLVFGANGFLHFLPVPPPVSASAQSFLGLLDSTGYMKVVKALEMLGGGLILGGRLAPLGLLILGPILVNIALYDLLMDLKGLPVVLVFGALALFIGYRHKEHFAPFFKVHAEHCTFKGK
;
A
#
# COMPACT_ATOMS: atom_id res chain seq x y z
N MET A 1 -2.03 11.94 35.63
CA MET A 1 -2.55 10.64 35.19
C MET A 1 -1.91 10.30 33.87
N VAL A 2 -0.99 9.37 33.89
CA VAL A 2 -0.48 8.81 32.62
C VAL A 2 -1.51 7.75 32.21
N GLU A 3 -2.44 8.14 31.37
CA GLU A 3 -3.35 7.21 30.75
C GLU A 3 -2.52 6.19 29.97
N LYS A 4 -2.59 4.93 30.38
CA LYS A 4 -1.89 3.84 29.69
C LYS A 4 -2.47 3.74 28.29
N LEU A 5 -1.77 4.35 27.33
CA LEU A 5 -2.08 4.20 25.91
C LEU A 5 -2.23 2.71 25.59
N PRO A 6 -3.29 2.30 24.91
CA PRO A 6 -3.52 0.90 24.62
C PRO A 6 -2.32 0.31 23.88
N LYS A 7 -1.98 -0.94 24.19
CA LYS A 7 -0.80 -1.66 23.65
C LYS A 7 -0.69 -1.65 22.11
N ASN A 8 -1.76 -1.25 21.43
CA ASN A 8 -1.88 -1.19 19.97
C ASN A 8 -1.82 0.25 19.40
N TYR A 9 -1.47 1.24 20.22
CA TYR A 9 -1.41 2.65 19.82
C TYR A 9 -0.49 2.90 18.62
N PRO A 10 0.76 2.37 18.57
CA PRO A 10 1.64 2.60 17.44
C PRO A 10 1.09 2.00 16.12
N VAL A 11 0.40 0.87 16.20
CA VAL A 11 -0.26 0.27 15.03
C VAL A 11 -1.41 1.13 14.53
N ALA A 12 -2.21 1.68 15.44
CA ALA A 12 -3.33 2.57 15.09
C ALA A 12 -2.83 3.85 14.40
N ILE A 13 -1.74 4.44 14.87
CA ILE A 13 -1.10 5.59 14.22
C ILE A 13 -0.58 5.21 12.83
N ALA A 14 0.13 4.10 12.69
CA ALA A 14 0.66 3.63 11.42
C ALA A 14 -0.46 3.39 10.39
N LYS A 15 -1.57 2.78 10.81
CA LYS A 15 -2.76 2.59 9.97
C LYS A 15 -3.40 3.91 9.58
N ALA A 16 -3.49 4.86 10.49
CA ALA A 16 -4.05 6.19 10.21
C ALA A 16 -3.19 6.92 9.18
N ILE A 17 -1.88 6.96 9.35
CA ILE A 17 -0.96 7.64 8.43
C ILE A 17 -1.01 6.99 7.05
N LEU A 18 -0.88 5.67 6.99
CA LEU A 18 -0.86 4.94 5.72
C LEU A 18 -2.20 5.00 5.01
N GLY A 19 -3.30 4.75 5.74
CA GLY A 19 -4.64 4.76 5.18
C GLY A 19 -5.09 6.13 4.69
N VAL A 20 -4.89 7.18 5.48
CA VAL A 20 -5.19 8.56 5.07
C VAL A 20 -4.30 8.98 3.91
N GLY A 21 -3.01 8.64 3.95
CA GLY A 21 -2.08 8.94 2.86
C GLY A 21 -2.56 8.36 1.52
N PHE A 22 -2.92 7.09 1.49
CA PHE A 22 -3.43 6.46 0.26
C PHE A 22 -4.79 6.98 -0.17
N LEU A 23 -5.68 7.33 0.76
CA LEU A 23 -6.94 7.99 0.42
C LEU A 23 -6.71 9.35 -0.23
N VAL A 24 -5.82 10.16 0.33
CA VAL A 24 -5.50 11.49 -0.19
C VAL A 24 -4.82 11.40 -1.56
N PHE A 25 -3.78 10.58 -1.69
CA PHE A 25 -3.08 10.41 -2.96
C PHE A 25 -3.94 9.74 -4.04
N GLY A 26 -4.77 8.77 -3.65
CA GLY A 26 -5.73 8.16 -4.55
C GLY A 26 -6.78 9.17 -5.04
N ALA A 27 -7.38 9.93 -4.12
CA ALA A 27 -8.35 10.99 -4.46
C ALA A 27 -7.73 12.09 -5.33
N ASN A 28 -6.46 12.44 -5.07
CA ASN A 28 -5.75 13.41 -5.89
C ASN A 28 -5.60 12.99 -7.35
N GLY A 29 -5.54 11.69 -7.63
CA GLY A 29 -5.54 11.17 -9.00
C GLY A 29 -6.81 11.46 -9.80
N PHE A 30 -7.92 11.74 -9.11
CA PHE A 30 -9.19 12.12 -9.74
C PHE A 30 -9.46 13.63 -9.66
N LEU A 31 -9.15 14.25 -8.54
CA LEU A 31 -9.55 15.63 -8.21
C LEU A 31 -8.45 16.66 -8.48
N HIS A 32 -7.19 16.23 -8.59
CA HIS A 32 -6.02 17.08 -8.87
C HIS A 32 -5.90 18.31 -7.95
N PHE A 33 -6.20 18.14 -6.66
CA PHE A 33 -6.16 19.25 -5.68
C PHE A 33 -4.78 19.48 -5.06
N LEU A 34 -3.88 18.47 -5.09
CA LEU A 34 -2.50 18.63 -4.68
C LEU A 34 -1.61 18.88 -5.91
N PRO A 35 -0.76 19.91 -5.86
CA PRO A 35 0.23 20.10 -6.90
C PRO A 35 1.28 18.97 -6.86
N VAL A 36 1.32 18.17 -7.90
CA VAL A 36 2.36 17.16 -8.08
C VAL A 36 3.38 17.71 -9.08
N PRO A 37 4.66 17.81 -8.68
CA PRO A 37 5.68 18.28 -9.61
C PRO A 37 5.79 17.31 -10.79
N PRO A 38 5.97 17.84 -12.02
CA PRO A 38 6.08 17.00 -13.21
C PRO A 38 7.32 16.08 -13.11
N PRO A 39 7.24 14.87 -13.70
CA PRO A 39 8.38 13.95 -13.75
C PRO A 39 9.58 14.60 -14.43
N VAL A 40 10.78 14.33 -13.93
CA VAL A 40 12.02 14.95 -14.43
C VAL A 40 12.52 14.26 -15.70
N SER A 41 12.41 12.95 -15.77
CA SER A 41 12.93 12.18 -16.89
C SER A 41 11.90 12.01 -18.02
N ALA A 42 12.37 11.97 -19.25
CA ALA A 42 11.53 11.70 -20.41
C ALA A 42 10.85 10.34 -20.35
N SER A 43 11.55 9.33 -19.80
CA SER A 43 10.99 7.98 -19.59
C SER A 43 9.85 7.99 -18.59
N ALA A 44 9.98 8.72 -17.48
CA ALA A 44 8.91 8.87 -16.49
C ALA A 44 7.69 9.59 -17.06
N GLN A 45 7.91 10.65 -17.85
CA GLN A 45 6.82 11.36 -18.51
C GLN A 45 6.06 10.46 -19.49
N SER A 46 6.78 9.70 -20.31
CA SER A 46 6.19 8.77 -21.27
C SER A 46 5.42 7.64 -20.58
N PHE A 47 5.99 7.08 -19.51
CA PHE A 47 5.36 6.01 -18.74
C PHE A 47 4.07 6.47 -18.08
N LEU A 48 4.09 7.59 -17.35
CA LEU A 48 2.90 8.14 -16.71
C LEU A 48 1.85 8.59 -17.73
N GLY A 49 2.28 9.20 -18.84
CA GLY A 49 1.39 9.60 -19.92
C GLY A 49 0.67 8.40 -20.54
N LEU A 50 1.35 7.27 -20.70
CA LEU A 50 0.74 6.03 -21.19
C LEU A 50 -0.29 5.48 -20.20
N LEU A 51 0.04 5.44 -18.91
CA LEU A 51 -0.86 4.97 -17.87
C LEU A 51 -2.10 5.86 -17.75
N ASP A 52 -1.94 7.16 -17.92
CA ASP A 52 -3.05 8.10 -17.85
C ASP A 52 -3.96 8.01 -19.08
N SER A 53 -3.38 8.00 -20.28
CA SER A 53 -4.13 7.92 -21.55
C SER A 53 -4.94 6.62 -21.70
N THR A 54 -4.46 5.52 -21.15
CA THR A 54 -5.16 4.22 -21.17
C THR A 54 -6.21 4.09 -20.06
N GLY A 55 -6.27 5.02 -19.11
CA GLY A 55 -7.13 4.92 -17.93
C GLY A 55 -6.60 3.97 -16.86
N TYR A 56 -5.45 3.33 -17.07
CA TYR A 56 -4.83 2.42 -16.10
C TYR A 56 -4.54 3.13 -14.78
N MET A 57 -4.07 4.38 -14.84
CA MET A 57 -3.80 5.19 -13.65
C MET A 57 -5.05 5.36 -12.78
N LYS A 58 -6.23 5.55 -13.38
CA LYS A 58 -7.50 5.69 -12.63
C LYS A 58 -7.84 4.42 -11.85
N VAL A 59 -7.59 3.24 -12.42
CA VAL A 59 -7.81 1.96 -11.74
C VAL A 59 -6.85 1.83 -10.55
N VAL A 60 -5.58 2.15 -10.74
CA VAL A 60 -4.59 2.12 -9.64
C VAL A 60 -5.00 3.08 -8.52
N LYS A 61 -5.42 4.30 -8.86
CA LYS A 61 -5.88 5.29 -7.87
C LYS A 61 -7.15 4.84 -7.13
N ALA A 62 -8.06 4.18 -7.79
CA ALA A 62 -9.23 3.56 -7.14
C ALA A 62 -8.82 2.45 -6.15
N LEU A 63 -7.85 1.61 -6.53
CA LEU A 63 -7.30 0.58 -5.64
C LEU A 63 -6.54 1.16 -4.46
N GLU A 64 -5.81 2.26 -4.64
CA GLU A 64 -5.16 3.00 -3.54
C GLU A 64 -6.20 3.48 -2.52
N MET A 65 -7.30 4.08 -2.99
CA MET A 65 -8.38 4.53 -2.13
C MET A 65 -9.05 3.36 -1.40
N LEU A 66 -9.33 2.27 -2.11
CA LEU A 66 -9.93 1.07 -1.53
C LEU A 66 -9.00 0.46 -0.46
N GLY A 67 -7.74 0.26 -0.78
CA GLY A 67 -6.75 -0.28 0.15
C GLY A 67 -6.54 0.61 1.38
N GLY A 68 -6.46 1.92 1.17
CA GLY A 68 -6.35 2.91 2.26
C GLY A 68 -7.58 2.87 3.18
N GLY A 69 -8.77 2.81 2.62
CA GLY A 69 -10.03 2.69 3.37
C GLY A 69 -10.11 1.40 4.18
N LEU A 70 -9.69 0.27 3.62
CA LEU A 70 -9.65 -1.02 4.31
C LEU A 70 -8.67 -1.01 5.49
N ILE A 71 -7.53 -0.35 5.35
CA ILE A 71 -6.55 -0.19 6.44
C ILE A 71 -7.14 0.63 7.58
N LEU A 72 -7.82 1.72 7.27
CA LEU A 72 -8.51 2.55 8.27
C LEU A 72 -9.65 1.82 8.96
N GLY A 73 -10.35 0.92 8.25
CA GLY A 73 -11.43 0.10 8.79
C GLY A 73 -11.00 -0.90 9.89
N GLY A 74 -9.71 -1.05 10.12
CA GLY A 74 -9.13 -1.82 11.23
C GLY A 74 -9.17 -3.33 11.04
N ARG A 75 -10.32 -3.95 10.94
CA ARG A 75 -10.48 -5.42 10.80
C ARG A 75 -10.00 -5.94 9.44
N LEU A 76 -10.16 -5.15 8.40
CA LEU A 76 -9.81 -5.49 7.03
C LEU A 76 -8.42 -4.95 6.61
N ALA A 77 -7.64 -4.47 7.57
CA ALA A 77 -6.29 -3.97 7.31
C ALA A 77 -5.39 -4.99 6.59
N PRO A 78 -5.38 -6.30 6.90
CA PRO A 78 -4.60 -7.27 6.14
C PRO A 78 -5.00 -7.33 4.66
N LEU A 79 -6.30 -7.24 4.35
CA LEU A 79 -6.78 -7.18 2.96
C LEU A 79 -6.33 -5.89 2.27
N GLY A 80 -6.42 -4.76 2.97
CA GLY A 80 -5.88 -3.50 2.47
C GLY A 80 -4.39 -3.58 2.14
N LEU A 81 -3.59 -4.24 2.98
CA LEU A 81 -2.17 -4.45 2.72
C LEU A 81 -1.91 -5.36 1.51
N LEU A 82 -2.74 -6.37 1.29
CA LEU A 82 -2.62 -7.23 0.11
C LEU A 82 -2.90 -6.47 -1.19
N ILE A 83 -3.79 -5.49 -1.15
CA ILE A 83 -4.07 -4.62 -2.30
C ILE A 83 -2.95 -3.60 -2.49
N LEU A 84 -2.51 -2.95 -1.42
CA LEU A 84 -1.51 -1.88 -1.48
C LEU A 84 -0.08 -2.39 -1.64
N GLY A 85 0.23 -3.61 -1.22
CA GLY A 85 1.57 -4.18 -1.30
C GLY A 85 2.16 -4.15 -2.71
N PRO A 86 1.51 -4.77 -3.69
CA PRO A 86 1.95 -4.72 -5.10
C PRO A 86 2.01 -3.30 -5.65
N ILE A 87 1.09 -2.43 -5.27
CA ILE A 87 1.07 -1.02 -5.70
C ILE A 87 2.30 -0.29 -5.14
N LEU A 88 2.62 -0.46 -3.86
CA LEU A 88 3.81 0.13 -3.24
C LEU A 88 5.10 -0.36 -3.90
N VAL A 89 5.19 -1.65 -4.21
CA VAL A 89 6.35 -2.20 -4.93
C VAL A 89 6.48 -1.56 -6.31
N ASN A 90 5.38 -1.39 -7.02
CA ASN A 90 5.38 -0.76 -8.35
C ASN A 90 5.78 0.72 -8.27
N ILE A 91 5.26 1.47 -7.30
CA ILE A 91 5.65 2.87 -7.07
C ILE A 91 7.13 2.96 -6.71
N ALA A 92 7.62 2.07 -5.83
CA ALA A 92 9.03 2.04 -5.46
C ALA A 92 9.94 1.75 -6.67
N LEU A 93 9.55 0.85 -7.56
CA LEU A 93 10.29 0.57 -8.78
C LEU A 93 10.28 1.78 -9.74
N TYR A 94 9.13 2.43 -9.88
CA TYR A 94 9.03 3.64 -10.69
C TYR A 94 9.95 4.75 -10.13
N ASP A 95 9.87 5.01 -8.83
CA ASP A 95 10.69 6.04 -8.19
C ASP A 95 12.19 5.72 -8.28
N LEU A 96 12.56 4.46 -8.06
CA LEU A 96 13.96 4.04 -8.07
C LEU A 96 14.57 4.10 -9.50
N LEU A 97 13.80 3.73 -10.52
CA LEU A 97 14.31 3.58 -11.89
C LEU A 97 14.08 4.80 -12.78
N MET A 98 13.06 5.60 -12.48
CA MET A 98 12.61 6.68 -13.36
C MET A 98 12.61 8.06 -12.74
N ASP A 99 12.23 8.19 -11.46
CA ASP A 99 12.13 9.50 -10.79
C ASP A 99 12.36 9.40 -9.27
N LEU A 100 13.57 9.64 -8.84
CA LEU A 100 13.98 9.52 -7.43
C LEU A 100 13.27 10.49 -6.47
N LYS A 101 12.50 11.45 -6.95
CA LYS A 101 11.85 12.46 -6.10
C LYS A 101 10.79 11.86 -5.16
N GLY A 102 10.06 10.84 -5.60
CA GLY A 102 9.05 10.16 -4.81
C GLY A 102 9.60 9.14 -3.82
N LEU A 103 10.86 8.73 -3.99
CA LEU A 103 11.47 7.65 -3.23
C LEU A 103 11.38 7.79 -1.70
N PRO A 104 11.62 8.96 -1.08
CA PRO A 104 11.48 9.12 0.38
C PRO A 104 10.07 8.81 0.87
N VAL A 105 9.05 9.24 0.15
CA VAL A 105 7.63 9.02 0.52
C VAL A 105 7.28 7.54 0.44
N VAL A 106 7.65 6.88 -0.65
CA VAL A 106 7.35 5.46 -0.83
C VAL A 106 8.12 4.57 0.15
N LEU A 107 9.32 4.96 0.56
CA LEU A 107 10.07 4.25 1.61
C LEU A 107 9.39 4.35 2.97
N VAL A 108 8.87 5.53 3.33
CA VAL A 108 8.11 5.71 4.56
C VAL A 108 6.82 4.88 4.53
N PHE A 109 6.07 4.94 3.44
CA PHE A 109 4.84 4.17 3.29
C PHE A 109 5.10 2.66 3.27
N GLY A 110 6.17 2.23 2.62
CA GLY A 110 6.62 0.84 2.63
C GLY A 110 7.00 0.34 4.02
N ALA A 111 7.73 1.15 4.79
CA ALA A 111 8.08 0.83 6.18
C ALA A 111 6.84 0.72 7.07
N LEU A 112 5.88 1.64 6.93
CA LEU A 112 4.61 1.58 7.66
C LEU A 112 3.80 0.33 7.28
N ALA A 113 3.74 0.00 5.99
CA ALA A 113 3.05 -1.20 5.51
C ALA A 113 3.68 -2.48 6.06
N LEU A 114 5.01 -2.58 6.06
CA LEU A 114 5.74 -3.71 6.63
C LEU A 114 5.53 -3.82 8.15
N PHE A 115 5.53 -2.70 8.86
CA PHE A 115 5.26 -2.66 10.29
C PHE A 115 3.84 -3.17 10.61
N ILE A 116 2.82 -2.68 9.89
CA ILE A 116 1.45 -3.14 10.06
C ILE A 116 1.33 -4.62 9.71
N GLY A 117 1.95 -5.06 8.62
CA GLY A 117 1.97 -6.45 8.18
C GLY A 117 2.60 -7.37 9.23
N TYR A 118 3.72 -6.97 9.81
CA TYR A 118 4.38 -7.73 10.88
C TYR A 118 3.48 -7.88 12.11
N ARG A 119 2.76 -6.83 12.49
CA ARG A 119 1.82 -6.86 13.61
C ARG A 119 0.59 -7.72 13.35
N HIS A 120 0.24 -7.93 12.08
CA HIS A 120 -0.88 -8.78 11.64
C HIS A 120 -0.39 -10.11 11.04
N LYS A 121 0.83 -10.54 11.32
CA LYS A 121 1.44 -11.75 10.75
C LYS A 121 0.58 -13.01 10.89
N GLU A 122 -0.21 -13.11 11.95
CA GLU A 122 -1.10 -14.24 12.18
C GLU A 122 -2.16 -14.39 11.09
N HIS A 123 -2.62 -13.28 10.51
CA HIS A 123 -3.58 -13.28 9.40
C HIS A 123 -2.93 -13.72 8.08
N PHE A 124 -1.62 -13.54 7.94
CA PHE A 124 -0.87 -13.95 6.75
C PHE A 124 -0.28 -15.35 6.88
N ALA A 125 -0.16 -15.89 8.10
CA ALA A 125 0.40 -17.21 8.35
C ALA A 125 -0.28 -18.35 7.55
N PRO A 126 -1.61 -18.37 7.35
CA PRO A 126 -2.27 -19.39 6.54
C PRO A 126 -1.78 -19.44 5.10
N PHE A 127 -1.40 -18.30 4.50
CA PHE A 127 -0.88 -18.24 3.13
C PHE A 127 0.44 -18.99 2.95
N PHE A 128 1.22 -19.12 4.03
CA PHE A 128 2.50 -19.83 4.02
C PHE A 128 2.36 -21.29 4.44
N LYS A 129 1.26 -21.67 5.10
CA LYS A 129 1.03 -23.04 5.61
C LYS A 129 0.40 -23.99 4.60
N VAL A 130 -0.13 -23.48 3.50
CA VAL A 130 -0.93 -24.27 2.52
C VAL A 130 -0.13 -25.39 1.85
N HIS A 131 1.20 -25.35 1.90
CA HIS A 131 2.03 -26.37 1.25
C HIS A 131 2.25 -27.64 2.09
N ALA A 132 1.94 -27.63 3.38
CA ALA A 132 2.22 -28.78 4.27
C ALA A 132 1.05 -29.75 4.45
N GLU A 133 -0.18 -29.35 4.17
CA GLU A 133 -1.36 -30.17 4.52
C GLU A 133 -1.94 -30.99 3.37
N HIS A 134 -1.53 -30.75 2.12
CA HIS A 134 -2.01 -31.54 0.98
C HIS A 134 -1.24 -32.84 0.72
N CYS A 135 -0.20 -33.15 1.49
CA CYS A 135 0.59 -34.37 1.33
C CYS A 135 0.17 -35.53 2.24
N THR A 136 -0.87 -35.40 3.03
CA THR A 136 -1.40 -36.53 3.81
C THR A 136 -2.62 -37.10 3.10
N PHE A 137 -2.40 -37.69 1.93
CA PHE A 137 -3.33 -38.70 1.42
C PHE A 137 -3.13 -39.95 2.28
N LYS A 138 -3.97 -40.12 3.28
CA LYS A 138 -4.13 -41.40 3.97
C LYS A 138 -4.72 -42.39 2.98
N GLY A 139 -3.88 -43.11 2.26
CA GLY A 139 -4.27 -44.34 1.61
C GLY A 139 -4.71 -45.35 2.69
N LYS A 140 -5.94 -45.76 2.63
CA LYS A 140 -6.35 -47.08 3.10
C LYS A 140 -6.33 -48.04 1.96
#